data_5fb059f9247cde6d431f5d84b30219ff
#
_entry.id   5fb059f9247cde6d431f5d84b30219ff
#
_cell.length_a   1.000
_cell.length_b   1.000
_cell.length_c   1.000
_cell.angle_alpha   90.00
_cell.angle_beta   90.00
_cell.angle_gamma   90.00
#
_symmetry.space_group_name_H-M   'P 1'
#
loop_
_entity.id
_entity.type
_entity.pdbx_description
1 polymer ?
#
loop_
_entity_poly.entity_id
_entity_poly.type
_entity_poly.pdbx_seq_one_letter_code
_entity_poly.pdbx_strand_id
1 'polypeptide(L)'
;SCRPDATVVAYGAFTEVSFPMGFFHNPFKDEQRAEKLYLAPEKNITNDTPPFFIWQTNSDDPRLSMKLAWELTDNGVPFELHCFPEGVHGLALADGNNDLDMKLPHLMHWSELCAEWLAQQGL
;
A
#
# COMPACT_ATOMS: atom_id res chain seq x y z
N SER A 1 2.09 11.10 21.35
CA SER A 1 1.63 11.24 19.97
C SER A 1 1.26 9.86 19.42
N CYS A 2 0.16 9.76 18.69
CA CYS A 2 -0.21 8.54 17.96
C CYS A 2 0.32 8.55 16.51
N ARG A 3 1.16 9.52 16.17
CA ARG A 3 1.77 9.61 14.83
C ARG A 3 2.81 8.49 14.68
N PRO A 4 2.74 7.68 13.62
CA PRO A 4 3.76 6.67 13.34
C PRO A 4 5.08 7.33 12.89
N ASP A 5 6.20 6.66 13.08
CA ASP A 5 7.51 7.08 12.59
C ASP A 5 7.76 6.66 11.14
N ALA A 6 7.09 5.59 10.70
CA ALA A 6 7.09 5.09 9.32
C ALA A 6 5.79 4.33 9.02
N THR A 7 5.47 4.17 7.75
CA THR A 7 4.27 3.44 7.30
C THR A 7 4.66 2.34 6.33
N VAL A 8 4.26 1.11 6.63
CA VAL A 8 4.40 -0.03 5.72
C VAL A 8 3.04 -0.35 5.13
N VAL A 9 2.96 -0.33 3.80
CA VAL A 9 1.73 -0.57 3.05
C VAL A 9 1.90 -1.78 2.14
N ALA A 10 1.13 -2.81 2.41
CA ALA A 10 1.06 -4.01 1.61
C ALA A 10 -0.28 -4.08 0.87
N TYR A 11 -0.23 -4.21 -0.45
CA TYR A 11 -1.41 -4.38 -1.31
C TYR A 11 -2.61 -3.52 -0.92
N GLY A 12 -2.37 -2.25 -0.61
CA GLY A 12 -3.40 -1.32 -0.15
C GLY A 12 -4.34 -0.83 -1.26
N ALA A 13 -5.60 -0.62 -0.91
CA ALA A 13 -6.59 0.04 -1.76
C ALA A 13 -6.77 1.49 -1.27
N PHE A 14 -6.27 2.44 -2.04
CA PHE A 14 -6.10 3.81 -1.53
C PHE A 14 -7.04 4.84 -2.13
N THR A 15 -7.64 4.60 -3.28
CA THR A 15 -8.33 5.67 -3.97
C THR A 15 -9.85 5.60 -3.88
N GLU A 16 -10.50 6.75 -4.03
CA GLU A 16 -11.95 6.84 -4.15
C GLU A 16 -12.55 5.98 -5.28
N VAL A 17 -11.69 5.57 -6.24
CA VAL A 17 -12.10 4.90 -7.48
C VAL A 17 -11.91 3.39 -7.41
N SER A 18 -11.17 2.89 -6.44
CA SER A 18 -10.66 1.55 -6.54
C SER A 18 -11.05 0.62 -5.42
N PHE A 19 -12.22 0.09 -5.60
CA PHE A 19 -12.36 -1.32 -5.32
C PHE A 19 -12.56 -2.01 -6.68
N PRO A 20 -11.75 -3.03 -7.03
CA PRO A 20 -12.04 -3.83 -8.21
C PRO A 20 -13.50 -4.26 -8.15
N MET A 21 -14.25 -3.95 -9.19
CA MET A 21 -15.61 -4.42 -9.31
C MET A 21 -15.60 -5.95 -9.15
N GLY A 22 -16.13 -6.46 -8.05
CA GLY A 22 -16.23 -7.88 -7.76
C GLY A 22 -15.88 -8.30 -6.34
N PHE A 23 -14.98 -7.61 -5.64
CA PHE A 23 -14.66 -7.96 -4.25
C PHE A 23 -15.52 -7.19 -3.23
N PHE A 24 -15.88 -5.95 -3.54
CA PHE A 24 -16.77 -5.17 -2.71
C PHE A 24 -17.80 -4.49 -3.63
N HIS A 25 -19.03 -4.95 -3.55
CA HIS A 25 -20.14 -4.19 -4.05
C HIS A 25 -20.04 -2.80 -3.41
N ASN A 26 -19.77 -1.77 -4.22
CA ASN A 26 -19.68 -0.42 -3.68
C ASN A 26 -21.08 0.09 -3.30
N PRO A 27 -21.49 -0.02 -2.04
CA PRO A 27 -22.83 0.42 -1.62
C PRO A 27 -22.87 1.93 -1.38
N PHE A 28 -21.78 2.65 -1.66
CA PHE A 28 -21.67 4.05 -1.29
C PHE A 28 -22.38 4.94 -2.31
N LYS A 29 -23.49 5.50 -1.88
CA LYS A 29 -24.16 6.61 -2.53
C LYS A 29 -23.31 7.88 -2.46
N ASP A 30 -23.64 8.91 -3.23
CA ASP A 30 -22.88 10.16 -3.33
C ASP A 30 -22.59 10.84 -1.98
N GLU A 31 -23.45 10.65 -0.98
CA GLU A 31 -23.25 11.17 0.38
C GLU A 31 -22.02 10.57 1.10
N GLN A 32 -21.61 9.37 0.70
CA GLN A 32 -20.44 8.68 1.28
C GLN A 32 -19.16 8.97 0.50
N ARG A 33 -19.23 9.67 -0.61
CA ARG A 33 -18.07 10.06 -1.40
C ARG A 33 -17.15 11.03 -0.64
N ALA A 34 -17.74 11.97 0.08
CA ALA A 34 -16.99 12.92 0.92
C ALA A 34 -16.25 12.21 2.06
N GLU A 35 -16.90 11.21 2.68
CA GLU A 35 -16.27 10.39 3.72
C GLU A 35 -15.15 9.52 3.16
N LYS A 36 -15.34 8.93 1.97
CA LYS A 36 -14.28 8.20 1.26
C LYS A 36 -13.07 9.07 0.96
N LEU A 37 -13.28 10.29 0.47
CA LEU A 37 -12.21 11.25 0.22
C LEU A 37 -11.48 11.63 1.51
N TYR A 38 -12.21 11.78 2.60
CA TYR A 38 -11.63 12.06 3.91
C TYR A 38 -10.76 10.90 4.41
N LEU A 39 -11.16 9.67 4.15
CA LEU A 39 -10.44 8.46 4.57
C LEU A 39 -9.38 7.99 3.55
N ALA A 40 -9.34 8.56 2.35
CA ALA A 40 -8.37 8.18 1.33
C ALA A 40 -6.96 8.67 1.70
N PRO A 41 -5.99 7.78 1.98
CA PRO A 41 -4.67 8.18 2.44
C PRO A 41 -3.98 9.15 1.48
N GLU A 42 -4.07 8.91 0.18
CA GLU A 42 -3.44 9.75 -0.84
C GLU A 42 -3.98 11.17 -0.88
N LYS A 43 -5.17 11.41 -0.37
CA LYS A 43 -5.78 12.75 -0.30
C LYS A 43 -5.41 13.50 0.98
N ASN A 44 -4.78 12.82 1.93
CA ASN A 44 -4.43 13.36 3.23
C ASN A 44 -2.90 13.46 3.45
N ILE A 45 -2.11 13.29 2.39
CA ILE A 45 -0.66 13.47 2.44
C ILE A 45 -0.30 14.93 2.63
N THR A 46 0.60 15.18 3.57
CA THR A 46 1.21 16.48 3.84
C THR A 46 2.72 16.35 3.94
N ASN A 47 3.45 17.46 4.01
CA ASN A 47 4.89 17.47 4.21
C ASN A 47 5.33 16.90 5.58
N ASP A 48 4.40 16.76 6.53
CA ASP A 48 4.62 16.13 7.83
C ASP A 48 4.29 14.63 7.86
N THR A 49 3.82 14.08 6.75
CA THR A 49 3.53 12.66 6.63
C THR A 49 4.81 11.84 6.79
N PRO A 50 4.82 10.77 7.60
CA PRO A 50 5.99 9.93 7.78
C PRO A 50 6.36 9.18 6.48
N PRO A 51 7.62 8.70 6.35
CA PRO A 51 8.04 7.96 5.18
C PRO A 51 7.29 6.63 4.99
N PHE A 52 7.21 6.16 3.75
CA PHE A 52 6.46 4.98 3.35
C PHE A 52 7.34 3.90 2.74
N PHE A 53 7.08 2.66 3.10
CA PHE A 53 7.47 1.48 2.35
C PHE A 53 6.21 0.85 1.75
N ILE A 54 6.17 0.72 0.43
CA ILE A 54 4.97 0.29 -0.31
C ILE A 54 5.32 -0.91 -1.16
N TRP A 55 4.52 -1.97 -1.08
CA TRP A 55 4.65 -3.07 -2.01
C TRP A 55 3.31 -3.66 -2.40
N GLN A 56 3.26 -4.20 -3.61
CA GLN A 56 2.10 -4.92 -4.12
C GLN A 56 2.47 -5.80 -5.31
N THR A 57 1.50 -6.54 -5.80
CA THR A 57 1.61 -7.33 -7.02
C THR A 57 0.78 -6.71 -8.15
N ASN A 58 1.03 -7.14 -9.39
CA ASN A 58 0.25 -6.69 -10.55
C ASN A 58 -1.24 -7.07 -10.46
N SER A 59 -1.60 -8.06 -9.65
CA SER A 59 -3.00 -8.46 -9.46
C SER A 59 -3.85 -7.43 -8.69
N ASP A 60 -3.20 -6.56 -7.93
CA ASP A 60 -3.84 -5.54 -7.07
C ASP A 60 -3.85 -4.14 -7.69
N ASP A 61 -3.92 -4.03 -8.99
CA ASP A 61 -3.90 -2.76 -9.71
C ASP A 61 -2.77 -1.81 -9.25
N PRO A 62 -1.56 -1.93 -9.82
CA PRO A 62 -0.40 -1.16 -9.39
C PRO A 62 -0.58 0.36 -9.49
N ARG A 63 -1.56 0.83 -10.27
CA ARG A 63 -1.87 2.26 -10.37
C ARG A 63 -2.24 2.89 -9.04
N LEU A 64 -2.76 2.10 -8.09
CA LEU A 64 -3.11 2.57 -6.75
C LEU A 64 -1.88 3.02 -5.98
N SER A 65 -0.88 2.15 -5.90
CA SER A 65 0.40 2.49 -5.27
C SER A 65 1.15 3.59 -6.02
N MET A 66 1.04 3.62 -7.34
CA MET A 66 1.62 4.69 -8.16
C MET A 66 0.98 6.05 -7.87
N LYS A 67 -0.33 6.12 -7.67
CA LYS A 67 -1.01 7.35 -7.25
C LYS A 67 -0.57 7.81 -5.86
N LEU A 68 -0.46 6.88 -4.91
CA LEU A 68 0.06 7.20 -3.59
C LEU A 68 1.49 7.73 -3.68
N ALA A 69 2.36 7.07 -4.45
CA ALA A 69 3.75 7.51 -4.67
C ALA A 69 3.82 8.89 -5.32
N TRP A 70 2.90 9.21 -6.21
CA TRP A 70 2.78 10.53 -6.83
C TRP A 70 2.49 11.62 -5.79
N GLU A 71 1.49 11.40 -4.94
CA GLU A 71 1.13 12.35 -3.88
C GLU A 71 2.25 12.49 -2.83
N LEU A 72 2.93 11.39 -2.48
CA LEU A 72 4.10 11.43 -1.61
C LEU A 72 5.22 12.29 -2.22
N THR A 73 5.49 12.12 -3.51
CA THR A 73 6.49 12.92 -4.25
C THR A 73 6.13 14.40 -4.24
N ASP A 74 4.89 14.75 -4.54
CA ASP A 74 4.42 16.14 -4.57
C ASP A 74 4.53 16.85 -3.21
N ASN A 75 4.45 16.09 -2.13
CA ASN A 75 4.59 16.60 -0.76
C ASN A 75 5.99 16.43 -0.16
N GLY A 76 6.96 15.94 -0.94
CA GLY A 76 8.33 15.76 -0.48
C GLY A 76 8.52 14.67 0.57
N VAL A 77 7.59 13.71 0.65
CA VAL A 77 7.64 12.59 1.59
C VAL A 77 8.47 11.45 1.00
N PRO A 78 9.51 10.97 1.70
CA PRO A 78 10.31 9.84 1.23
C PRO A 78 9.49 8.54 1.18
N PHE A 79 9.74 7.73 0.15
CA PHE A 79 9.15 6.40 0.05
C PHE A 79 10.03 5.41 -0.73
N GLU A 80 9.75 4.13 -0.54
CA GLU A 80 10.25 3.04 -1.36
C GLU A 80 9.07 2.24 -1.89
N LEU A 81 9.03 1.94 -3.19
CA LEU A 81 7.91 1.26 -3.86
C LEU A 81 8.39 0.04 -4.63
N HIS A 82 7.79 -1.11 -4.36
CA HIS A 82 7.99 -2.35 -5.08
C HIS A 82 6.68 -2.86 -5.69
N CYS A 83 6.72 -3.24 -6.95
CA CYS A 83 5.61 -3.88 -7.64
C CYS A 83 6.07 -5.20 -8.25
N PHE A 84 5.60 -6.31 -7.70
CA PHE A 84 6.00 -7.64 -8.13
C PHE A 84 5.09 -8.15 -9.26
N PRO A 85 5.64 -8.85 -10.28
CA PRO A 85 4.86 -9.30 -11.42
C PRO A 85 3.90 -10.44 -11.09
N GLU A 86 4.20 -11.24 -10.08
CA GLU A 86 3.44 -12.44 -9.69
C GLU A 86 2.86 -12.31 -8.29
N GLY A 87 1.83 -13.07 -8.03
CA GLY A 87 1.16 -13.12 -6.75
C GLY A 87 -0.29 -12.64 -6.82
N VAL A 88 -0.96 -12.77 -5.69
CA VAL A 88 -2.35 -12.36 -5.50
C VAL A 88 -2.49 -11.55 -4.21
N HIS A 89 -3.65 -10.97 -3.99
CA HIS A 89 -3.94 -10.24 -2.76
C HIS A 89 -3.84 -11.13 -1.51
N GLY A 90 -3.28 -10.60 -0.43
CA GLY A 90 -3.31 -11.27 0.88
C GLY A 90 -2.21 -12.31 1.13
N LEU A 91 -1.09 -12.25 0.42
CA LEU A 91 0.00 -13.23 0.53
C LEU A 91 0.86 -13.13 1.79
N ALA A 92 0.70 -12.09 2.58
CA ALA A 92 1.54 -11.85 3.77
C ALA A 92 3.04 -11.95 3.45
N LEU A 93 3.79 -12.86 4.04
CA LEU A 93 5.21 -13.06 3.75
C LEU A 93 5.48 -13.84 2.47
N ALA A 94 4.45 -14.37 1.81
CA ALA A 94 4.53 -15.25 0.62
C ALA A 94 5.41 -16.50 0.83
N ASP A 95 5.57 -16.92 2.06
CA ASP A 95 6.43 -18.04 2.49
C ASP A 95 5.71 -19.41 2.53
N GLY A 96 4.43 -19.42 2.16
CA GLY A 96 3.54 -20.57 2.21
C GLY A 96 2.67 -20.63 3.47
N ASN A 97 2.99 -19.84 4.51
CA ASN A 97 2.19 -19.75 5.73
C ASN A 97 1.07 -18.70 5.57
N ASN A 98 0.26 -18.87 4.56
CA ASN A 98 -0.89 -18.03 4.25
C ASN A 98 -2.08 -18.91 3.87
N ASP A 99 -3.28 -18.36 3.86
CA ASP A 99 -4.52 -19.09 3.57
C ASP A 99 -4.56 -19.68 2.15
N LEU A 100 -3.59 -19.34 1.30
CA LEU A 100 -3.50 -19.78 -0.09
C LEU A 100 -2.43 -20.85 -0.33
N ASP A 101 -1.70 -21.27 0.71
CA ASP A 101 -0.55 -22.19 0.63
C ASP A 101 0.46 -21.78 -0.47
N MET A 102 0.56 -20.49 -0.75
CA MET A 102 1.34 -19.97 -1.86
C MET A 102 2.71 -19.48 -1.38
N LYS A 103 3.77 -20.09 -1.94
CA LYS A 103 5.15 -19.71 -1.71
C LYS A 103 5.75 -19.11 -2.98
N LEU A 104 6.15 -17.85 -2.92
CA LEU A 104 6.72 -17.09 -4.03
C LEU A 104 8.10 -16.53 -3.64
N PRO A 105 9.19 -17.24 -3.92
CA PRO A 105 10.53 -16.87 -3.44
C PRO A 105 10.97 -15.45 -3.81
N HIS A 106 10.64 -14.99 -5.03
CA HIS A 106 10.99 -13.64 -5.45
C HIS A 106 10.24 -12.59 -4.64
N LEU A 107 8.94 -12.78 -4.44
CA LEU A 107 8.10 -11.85 -3.68
C LEU A 107 8.47 -11.84 -2.19
N MET A 108 8.94 -12.97 -1.62
CA MET A 108 9.37 -13.04 -0.22
C MET A 108 10.43 -11.99 0.14
N HIS A 109 11.24 -11.55 -0.81
CA HIS A 109 12.29 -10.53 -0.59
C HIS A 109 11.73 -9.18 -0.12
N TRP A 110 10.44 -8.91 -0.27
CA TRP A 110 9.85 -7.66 0.20
C TRP A 110 10.09 -7.43 1.69
N SER A 111 10.04 -8.47 2.50
CA SER A 111 10.20 -8.36 3.95
C SER A 111 11.64 -8.02 4.36
N GLU A 112 12.63 -8.55 3.66
CA GLU A 112 14.04 -8.20 3.85
C GLU A 112 14.31 -6.75 3.44
N LEU A 113 13.80 -6.36 2.27
CA LEU A 113 13.89 -4.97 1.79
C LEU A 113 13.22 -4.00 2.76
N CYS A 114 12.07 -4.37 3.31
CA CYS A 114 11.37 -3.57 4.31
C CYS A 114 12.20 -3.41 5.60
N ALA A 115 12.80 -4.50 6.08
CA ALA A 115 13.65 -4.45 7.27
C ALA A 115 14.89 -3.56 7.07
N GLU A 116 15.54 -3.66 5.92
CA GLU A 116 16.67 -2.80 5.55
C GLU A 116 16.24 -1.33 5.46
N TRP A 117 15.09 -1.08 4.83
CA TRP A 117 14.53 0.25 4.72
C TRP A 117 14.21 0.86 6.10
N LEU A 118 13.59 0.10 7.00
CA LEU A 118 13.32 0.56 8.37
C LEU A 118 14.62 0.90 9.10
N ALA A 119 15.67 0.09 8.96
CA ALA A 119 16.98 0.39 9.53
C ALA A 119 17.58 1.70 8.98
N GLN A 120 17.39 1.99 7.69
CA GLN A 120 17.79 3.27 7.08
C GLN A 120 17.01 4.47 7.65
N GLN A 121 15.76 4.26 8.10
CA GLN A 121 14.98 5.28 8.78
C GLN A 121 15.38 5.47 10.26
N GLY A 122 16.29 4.64 10.78
CA GLY A 122 16.71 4.68 12.19
C GLY A 122 15.75 3.95 13.14
N LEU A 123 15.00 3.01 12.60
CA LEU A 123 13.99 2.25 13.34
C LEU A 123 14.41 0.80 13.61
#